data_4b6d28d4484220d75a17fa0a409d4df3
#
_entry.id   4b6d28d4484220d75a17fa0a409d4df3
#
_cell.length_a   1.000
_cell.length_b   1.000
_cell.length_c   1.000
_cell.angle_alpha   90.00
_cell.angle_beta   90.00
_cell.angle_gamma   90.00
#
_symmetry.space_group_name_H-M   'P 1'
#
loop_
_entity.id
_entity.type
_entity.pdbx_description
1 polymer ?
#
loop_
_entity_poly.entity_id
_entity_poly.type
_entity_poly.pdbx_seq_one_letter_code
_entity_poly.pdbx_strand_id
1 'polypeptide(L)'
;GLLFERLGKKLYLTEWGKLLLPHAREMIRQFQQLEELMQNQGQSSTLKLGSTLTVGTCLTPSIILDLQKKIPDLDVYSFVTNTQNIEQKLLRSELDAAVVEGEIHSPDLIVLPIIDDCLVLAAGKKHPFYRRGRIHVQELNNQKFAVREYGSGTRQLFEDYTLRHDLKIRTAWEANSPQALLNAVLYNQMLSVMSIRLMHHEIRHRSVRVFCNEAGEWNRKFKLVYHKNKFLTPAIFELEKILLTYQQLELPS
;
A
#
# COMPACT_ATOMS: atom_id res chain seq x y z
N GLY A 1 15.45 -16.58 -29.59
CA GLY A 1 15.58 -17.69 -28.62
C GLY A 1 14.24 -18.36 -28.38
N LEU A 2 14.25 -19.54 -27.78
CA LEU A 2 13.02 -20.23 -27.39
C LEU A 2 12.40 -19.49 -26.18
N LEU A 3 11.07 -19.36 -26.17
CA LEU A 3 10.33 -18.74 -25.08
C LEU A 3 9.92 -19.75 -24.00
N PHE A 4 9.83 -21.01 -24.38
CA PHE A 4 9.47 -22.11 -23.50
C PHE A 4 10.45 -23.27 -23.67
N GLU A 5 10.69 -23.99 -22.59
CA GLU A 5 11.40 -25.27 -22.59
C GLU A 5 10.51 -26.34 -22.00
N ARG A 6 10.62 -27.54 -22.56
CA ARG A 6 9.85 -28.70 -22.12
C ARG A 6 10.76 -29.64 -21.34
N LEU A 7 10.48 -29.78 -20.06
CA LEU A 7 11.15 -30.71 -19.18
C LEU A 7 10.17 -31.84 -18.82
N GLY A 8 10.33 -32.97 -19.51
CA GLY A 8 9.40 -34.10 -19.42
C GLY A 8 7.99 -33.74 -19.94
N LYS A 9 6.98 -33.82 -19.07
CA LYS A 9 5.58 -33.49 -19.43
C LYS A 9 5.17 -32.06 -19.08
N LYS A 10 6.08 -31.25 -18.52
CA LYS A 10 5.81 -29.87 -18.08
C LYS A 10 6.49 -28.85 -18.98
N LEU A 11 5.84 -27.72 -19.16
CA LEU A 11 6.32 -26.58 -19.94
C LEU A 11 6.76 -25.48 -18.97
N TYR A 12 7.96 -24.95 -19.17
CA TYR A 12 8.53 -23.90 -18.36
C TYR A 12 8.91 -22.71 -19.26
N LEU A 13 8.81 -21.50 -18.70
CA LEU A 13 9.33 -20.31 -19.36
C LEU A 13 10.86 -20.28 -19.27
N THR A 14 11.50 -20.02 -20.40
CA THR A 14 12.92 -19.67 -20.43
C THR A 14 13.13 -18.25 -19.89
N GLU A 15 14.36 -17.81 -19.71
CA GLU A 15 14.66 -16.42 -19.34
C GLU A 15 14.10 -15.42 -20.38
N TRP A 16 14.20 -15.74 -21.68
CA TRP A 16 13.55 -14.97 -22.74
C TRP A 16 12.02 -14.97 -22.63
N GLY A 17 11.44 -16.09 -22.27
CA GLY A 17 9.99 -16.19 -22.01
C GLY A 17 9.54 -15.34 -20.83
N LYS A 18 10.30 -15.35 -19.73
CA LYS A 18 10.03 -14.51 -18.55
C LYS A 18 10.13 -13.02 -18.88
N LEU A 19 11.13 -12.63 -19.68
CA LEU A 19 11.31 -11.24 -20.10
C LEU A 19 10.17 -10.79 -21.04
N LEU A 20 9.75 -11.62 -21.98
CA LEU A 20 8.71 -11.28 -22.95
C LEU A 20 7.30 -11.31 -22.37
N LEU A 21 7.03 -12.19 -21.40
CA LEU A 21 5.68 -12.42 -20.88
C LEU A 21 4.94 -11.15 -20.39
N PRO A 22 5.57 -10.24 -19.64
CA PRO A 22 4.90 -9.00 -19.26
C PRO A 22 4.51 -8.12 -20.45
N HIS A 23 5.39 -8.01 -21.44
CA HIS A 23 5.12 -7.23 -22.65
C HIS A 23 4.00 -7.86 -23.49
N ALA A 24 3.99 -9.17 -23.65
CA ALA A 24 2.94 -9.88 -24.38
C ALA A 24 1.57 -9.71 -23.68
N ARG A 25 1.53 -9.81 -22.35
CA ARG A 25 0.31 -9.56 -21.57
C ARG A 25 -0.20 -8.13 -21.75
N GLU A 26 0.71 -7.15 -21.74
CA GLU A 26 0.34 -5.75 -21.94
C GLU A 26 -0.22 -5.51 -23.34
N MET A 27 0.38 -6.09 -24.38
CA MET A 27 -0.13 -5.99 -25.76
C MET A 27 -1.53 -6.61 -25.89
N ILE A 28 -1.77 -7.80 -25.34
CA ILE A 28 -3.08 -8.45 -25.36
C ILE A 28 -4.11 -7.57 -24.66
N ARG A 29 -3.75 -7.02 -23.51
CA ARG A 29 -4.63 -6.15 -22.73
C ARG A 29 -4.94 -4.84 -23.46
N GLN A 30 -3.96 -4.23 -24.14
CA GLN A 30 -4.18 -3.05 -24.96
C GLN A 30 -5.08 -3.35 -26.15
N PHE A 31 -4.93 -4.51 -26.77
CA PHE A 31 -5.80 -4.95 -27.85
C PHE A 31 -7.24 -5.15 -27.37
N GLN A 32 -7.42 -5.81 -26.21
CA GLN A 32 -8.74 -5.97 -25.60
C GLN A 32 -9.39 -4.61 -25.28
N GLN A 33 -8.62 -3.66 -24.78
CA GLN A 33 -9.13 -2.29 -24.53
C GLN A 33 -9.54 -1.56 -25.81
N LEU A 34 -8.80 -1.77 -26.91
CA LEU A 34 -9.20 -1.24 -28.23
C LEU A 34 -10.49 -1.90 -28.70
N GLU A 35 -10.63 -3.22 -28.58
CA GLU A 35 -11.86 -3.92 -28.91
C GLU A 35 -13.05 -3.42 -28.06
N GLU A 36 -12.84 -3.25 -26.75
CA GLU A 36 -13.84 -2.67 -25.84
C GLU A 36 -14.24 -1.25 -26.26
N LEU A 37 -13.27 -0.38 -26.61
CA LEU A 37 -13.55 0.96 -27.10
C LEU A 37 -14.31 0.96 -28.44
N MET A 38 -14.06 0.01 -29.30
CA MET A 38 -14.73 -0.10 -30.60
C MET A 38 -16.10 -0.77 -30.52
N GLN A 39 -16.29 -1.72 -29.59
CA GLN A 39 -17.57 -2.40 -29.36
C GLN A 39 -18.51 -1.60 -28.47
N ASN A 40 -17.97 -0.72 -27.62
CA ASN A 40 -18.69 -0.04 -26.55
C ASN A 40 -18.85 1.46 -26.81
N GLN A 41 -19.63 1.83 -27.77
CA GLN A 41 -20.40 3.07 -27.63
C GLN A 41 -21.48 2.90 -26.53
N GLY A 42 -21.07 2.43 -25.32
CA GLY A 42 -22.04 2.31 -24.23
C GLY A 42 -21.80 1.21 -23.19
N GLN A 43 -20.62 0.53 -23.12
CA GLN A 43 -20.38 -0.48 -22.09
C GLN A 43 -19.21 -0.13 -21.15
N SER A 44 -19.31 -0.63 -19.96
CA SER A 44 -18.50 -0.42 -18.75
C SER A 44 -16.99 -0.63 -19.00
N SER A 45 -16.19 0.40 -18.74
CA SER A 45 -14.74 0.26 -18.68
C SER A 45 -14.33 -0.36 -17.34
N THR A 46 -13.42 -1.34 -17.37
CA THR A 46 -12.89 -1.97 -16.14
C THR A 46 -11.57 -1.34 -15.73
N LEU A 47 -11.42 -1.04 -14.44
CA LEU A 47 -10.16 -0.60 -13.81
C LEU A 47 -9.72 -1.63 -12.76
N LYS A 48 -8.54 -2.23 -12.95
CA LYS A 48 -7.90 -3.10 -11.96
C LYS A 48 -7.00 -2.27 -11.07
N LEU A 49 -7.52 -1.85 -9.91
CA LEU A 49 -6.85 -0.97 -8.96
C LEU A 49 -6.20 -1.77 -7.84
N GLY A 50 -4.88 -1.67 -7.69
CA GLY A 50 -4.14 -2.17 -6.55
C GLY A 50 -4.10 -1.16 -5.41
N SER A 51 -4.05 -1.62 -4.16
CA SER A 51 -3.73 -0.76 -3.03
C SER A 51 -2.98 -1.51 -1.94
N THR A 52 -2.11 -0.80 -1.21
CA THR A 52 -1.52 -1.36 -0.01
C THR A 52 -2.51 -1.35 1.15
N LEU A 53 -2.22 -2.11 2.20
CA LEU A 53 -3.22 -2.39 3.25
C LEU A 53 -3.73 -1.14 3.96
N THR A 54 -2.87 -0.17 4.24
CA THR A 54 -3.32 1.10 4.85
C THR A 54 -4.27 1.85 3.91
N VAL A 55 -3.87 2.01 2.65
CA VAL A 55 -4.68 2.68 1.62
C VAL A 55 -5.99 1.92 1.39
N GLY A 56 -5.91 0.59 1.25
CA GLY A 56 -7.05 -0.29 1.05
C GLY A 56 -8.08 -0.21 2.17
N THR A 57 -7.60 -0.07 3.41
CA THR A 57 -8.47 0.03 4.59
C THR A 57 -9.09 1.42 4.74
N CYS A 58 -8.30 2.49 4.52
CA CYS A 58 -8.72 3.85 4.88
C CYS A 58 -9.26 4.69 3.72
N LEU A 59 -8.79 4.47 2.50
CA LEU A 59 -9.04 5.39 1.38
C LEU A 59 -9.70 4.72 0.18
N THR A 60 -9.31 3.50 -0.19
CA THR A 60 -9.78 2.84 -1.41
C THR A 60 -11.31 2.79 -1.56
N PRO A 61 -12.10 2.51 -0.50
CA PRO A 61 -13.56 2.51 -0.64
C PRO A 61 -14.11 3.88 -1.09
N SER A 62 -13.64 4.97 -0.50
CA SER A 62 -14.05 6.33 -0.85
C SER A 62 -13.57 6.73 -2.25
N ILE A 63 -12.34 6.37 -2.60
CA ILE A 63 -11.76 6.62 -3.93
C ILE A 63 -12.61 5.93 -5.01
N ILE A 64 -13.01 4.67 -4.80
CA ILE A 64 -13.85 3.92 -5.75
C ILE A 64 -15.22 4.60 -5.90
N LEU A 65 -15.83 5.00 -4.79
CA LEU A 65 -17.12 5.72 -4.84
C LEU A 65 -17.01 7.03 -5.62
N ASP A 66 -15.95 7.79 -5.44
CA ASP A 66 -15.75 9.05 -6.15
C ASP A 66 -15.42 8.83 -7.64
N LEU A 67 -14.70 7.75 -7.98
CA LEU A 67 -14.49 7.33 -9.37
C LEU A 67 -15.83 6.98 -10.04
N GLN A 68 -16.67 6.19 -9.40
CA GLN A 68 -17.97 5.77 -9.94
C GLN A 68 -18.96 6.93 -10.07
N LYS A 69 -18.88 7.96 -9.22
CA LYS A 69 -19.63 9.22 -9.41
C LYS A 69 -19.20 9.97 -10.67
N LYS A 70 -17.93 9.91 -11.04
CA LYS A 70 -17.39 10.58 -12.24
C LYS A 70 -17.55 9.76 -13.50
N ILE A 71 -17.47 8.45 -13.39
CA ILE A 71 -17.60 7.49 -14.48
C ILE A 71 -18.61 6.41 -14.03
N PRO A 72 -19.91 6.63 -14.20
CA PRO A 72 -20.98 5.76 -13.63
C PRO A 72 -20.88 4.28 -14.06
N ASP A 73 -20.44 4.02 -15.31
CA ASP A 73 -20.33 2.66 -15.87
C ASP A 73 -18.95 2.03 -15.63
N LEU A 74 -18.12 2.62 -14.75
CA LEU A 74 -16.82 2.07 -14.42
C LEU A 74 -16.94 0.87 -13.48
N ASP A 75 -16.51 -0.30 -13.94
CA ASP A 75 -16.31 -1.46 -13.10
C ASP A 75 -14.91 -1.42 -12.48
N VAL A 76 -14.82 -1.47 -11.16
CA VAL A 76 -13.53 -1.41 -10.44
C VAL A 76 -13.27 -2.71 -9.72
N TYR A 77 -12.30 -3.48 -10.23
CA TYR A 77 -11.71 -4.58 -9.47
C TYR A 77 -10.62 -4.05 -8.55
N SER A 78 -10.79 -4.19 -7.24
CA SER A 78 -9.82 -3.73 -6.23
C SER A 78 -9.07 -4.91 -5.62
N PHE A 79 -7.73 -4.83 -5.58
CA PHE A 79 -6.86 -5.83 -4.99
C PHE A 79 -5.96 -5.22 -3.91
N VAL A 80 -6.00 -5.77 -2.68
CA VAL A 80 -5.29 -5.23 -1.52
C VAL A 80 -4.21 -6.21 -1.05
N THR A 81 -2.95 -5.75 -1.00
CA THR A 81 -1.82 -6.53 -0.48
C THR A 81 -0.68 -5.60 -0.04
N ASN A 82 0.54 -6.11 0.24
CA ASN A 82 1.70 -5.28 0.57
C ASN A 82 2.37 -4.68 -0.69
N THR A 83 3.29 -3.73 -0.48
CA THR A 83 3.95 -2.98 -1.56
C THR A 83 4.69 -3.89 -2.53
N GLN A 84 5.45 -4.86 -2.03
CA GLN A 84 6.24 -5.78 -2.86
C GLN A 84 5.35 -6.59 -3.81
N ASN A 85 4.23 -7.11 -3.33
CA ASN A 85 3.29 -7.86 -4.16
C ASN A 85 2.57 -6.97 -5.17
N ILE A 86 2.23 -5.72 -4.79
CA ILE A 86 1.65 -4.75 -5.73
C ILE A 86 2.64 -4.45 -6.86
N GLU A 87 3.89 -4.18 -6.54
CA GLU A 87 4.94 -3.93 -7.53
C GLU A 87 5.04 -5.06 -8.54
N GLN A 88 5.10 -6.31 -8.06
CA GLN A 88 5.14 -7.49 -8.93
C GLN A 88 3.91 -7.60 -9.84
N LYS A 89 2.71 -7.31 -9.32
CA LYS A 89 1.47 -7.37 -10.10
C LYS A 89 1.39 -6.29 -11.17
N LEU A 90 1.88 -5.08 -10.89
CA LEU A 90 1.98 -4.01 -11.89
C LEU A 90 2.96 -4.40 -13.01
N LEU A 91 4.12 -4.95 -12.67
CA LEU A 91 5.12 -5.40 -13.64
C LEU A 91 4.61 -6.55 -14.52
N ARG A 92 3.69 -7.37 -14.01
CA ARG A 92 3.04 -8.47 -14.77
C ARG A 92 1.77 -8.01 -15.48
N SER A 93 1.43 -6.72 -15.48
CA SER A 93 0.19 -6.19 -16.05
C SER A 93 -1.09 -6.85 -15.49
N GLU A 94 -1.03 -7.36 -14.26
CA GLU A 94 -2.19 -7.91 -13.56
C GLU A 94 -3.05 -6.81 -12.94
N LEU A 95 -2.47 -5.62 -12.73
CA LEU A 95 -3.13 -4.40 -12.27
C LEU A 95 -2.88 -3.26 -13.27
N ASP A 96 -3.82 -2.33 -13.34
CA ASP A 96 -3.72 -1.15 -14.20
C ASP A 96 -2.98 -0.01 -13.55
N ALA A 97 -3.30 0.25 -12.31
CA ALA A 97 -2.68 1.23 -11.44
C ALA A 97 -2.77 0.78 -9.98
N ALA A 98 -1.99 1.40 -9.11
CA ALA A 98 -2.08 1.13 -7.69
C ALA A 98 -1.78 2.38 -6.85
N VAL A 99 -2.32 2.42 -5.62
CA VAL A 99 -1.94 3.40 -4.61
C VAL A 99 -1.18 2.70 -3.49
N VAL A 100 0.10 3.05 -3.32
CA VAL A 100 1.02 2.35 -2.42
C VAL A 100 1.66 3.26 -1.38
N GLU A 101 2.03 2.66 -0.27
CA GLU A 101 2.64 3.36 0.88
C GLU A 101 4.17 3.18 0.99
N GLY A 102 4.72 2.13 0.37
CA GLY A 102 6.14 1.80 0.44
C GLY A 102 6.95 2.31 -0.75
N GLU A 103 8.24 1.99 -0.75
CA GLU A 103 9.12 2.29 -1.86
C GLU A 103 8.91 1.30 -3.01
N ILE A 104 8.99 1.81 -4.23
CA ILE A 104 8.95 1.06 -5.47
C ILE A 104 10.37 1.06 -6.04
N HIS A 105 10.86 -0.09 -6.42
CA HIS A 105 12.26 -0.27 -6.82
C HIS A 105 12.44 -0.40 -8.33
N SER A 106 11.41 -0.85 -9.04
CA SER A 106 11.51 -1.08 -10.48
C SER A 106 11.51 0.24 -11.28
N PRO A 107 12.49 0.45 -12.19
CA PRO A 107 12.52 1.61 -13.09
C PRO A 107 11.46 1.53 -14.20
N ASP A 108 10.71 0.42 -14.30
CA ASP A 108 9.63 0.26 -15.26
C ASP A 108 8.29 0.78 -14.77
N LEU A 109 8.25 1.28 -13.52
CA LEU A 109 7.07 1.87 -12.93
C LEU A 109 7.21 3.39 -12.77
N ILE A 110 6.16 4.11 -13.15
CA ILE A 110 6.00 5.53 -12.83
C ILE A 110 5.46 5.64 -11.42
N VAL A 111 6.05 6.53 -10.62
CA VAL A 111 5.72 6.72 -9.20
C VAL A 111 5.41 8.19 -8.96
N LEU A 112 4.17 8.50 -8.61
CA LEU A 112 3.69 9.86 -8.34
C LEU A 112 3.29 9.99 -6.87
N PRO A 113 4.11 10.64 -6.01
CA PRO A 113 3.75 10.88 -4.61
C PRO A 113 2.62 11.92 -4.52
N ILE A 114 1.47 11.55 -3.92
CA ILE A 114 0.29 12.42 -3.93
C ILE A 114 -0.25 12.69 -2.52
N ILE A 115 -0.54 11.66 -1.71
CA ILE A 115 -1.30 11.80 -0.46
C ILE A 115 -0.35 11.75 0.73
N ASP A 116 -0.44 12.74 1.62
CA ASP A 116 0.36 12.77 2.85
C ASP A 116 -0.12 11.71 3.85
N ASP A 117 0.83 11.03 4.49
CA ASP A 117 0.59 10.09 5.58
C ASP A 117 1.69 10.19 6.64
N CYS A 118 1.33 9.85 7.85
CA CYS A 118 2.24 9.85 8.99
C CYS A 118 2.10 8.55 9.77
N LEU A 119 3.22 7.89 10.03
CA LEU A 119 3.28 6.80 10.99
C LEU A 119 3.42 7.37 12.40
N VAL A 120 2.80 6.70 13.34
CA VAL A 120 2.89 7.02 14.77
C VAL A 120 3.14 5.75 15.57
N LEU A 121 3.83 5.90 16.70
CA LEU A 121 3.95 4.83 17.68
C LEU A 121 2.65 4.76 18.49
N ALA A 122 2.04 3.59 18.53
CA ALA A 122 0.79 3.34 19.26
C ALA A 122 1.04 2.54 20.53
N ALA A 123 0.42 2.97 21.62
CA ALA A 123 0.43 2.28 22.92
C ALA A 123 -0.99 2.19 23.47
N GLY A 124 -1.46 0.96 23.78
CA GLY A 124 -2.76 0.72 24.40
C GLY A 124 -2.77 1.03 25.90
N LYS A 125 -3.96 1.15 26.49
CA LYS A 125 -4.17 1.51 27.92
C LYS A 125 -3.37 0.66 28.92
N LYS A 126 -3.08 -0.58 28.58
CA LYS A 126 -2.33 -1.50 29.45
C LYS A 126 -0.82 -1.33 29.38
N HIS A 127 -0.30 -0.61 28.37
CA HIS A 127 1.13 -0.39 28.18
C HIS A 127 1.61 0.79 29.06
N PRO A 128 2.79 0.72 29.69
CA PRO A 128 3.31 1.81 30.54
C PRO A 128 3.39 3.16 29.81
N PHE A 129 3.67 3.17 28.51
CA PHE A 129 3.76 4.38 27.71
C PHE A 129 2.42 5.11 27.54
N TYR A 130 1.29 4.44 27.71
CA TYR A 130 -0.03 5.08 27.56
C TYR A 130 -0.21 6.34 28.40
N ARG A 131 0.37 6.37 29.60
CA ARG A 131 0.28 7.51 30.54
C ARG A 131 1.37 8.55 30.33
N ARG A 132 2.27 8.37 29.38
CA ARG A 132 3.39 9.26 29.12
C ARG A 132 2.98 10.39 28.17
N GLY A 133 3.51 11.58 28.39
CA GLY A 133 3.36 12.70 27.45
C GLY A 133 4.34 12.61 26.28
N ARG A 134 5.54 12.11 26.53
CA ARG A 134 6.64 11.99 25.57
C ARG A 134 7.42 10.71 25.83
N ILE A 135 8.02 10.17 24.77
CA ILE A 135 8.89 8.99 24.82
C ILE A 135 10.19 9.35 24.11
N HIS A 136 11.32 9.08 24.75
CA HIS A 136 12.62 9.19 24.11
C HIS A 136 12.91 7.96 23.27
N VAL A 137 13.60 8.16 22.17
CA VAL A 137 13.92 7.11 21.18
C VAL A 137 14.54 5.87 21.86
N GLN A 138 15.48 6.05 22.76
CA GLN A 138 16.18 4.94 23.44
C GLN A 138 15.26 4.13 24.39
N GLU A 139 14.10 4.64 24.78
CA GLU A 139 13.12 3.90 25.58
C GLU A 139 12.41 2.80 24.77
N LEU A 140 12.55 2.82 23.45
CA LEU A 140 12.03 1.77 22.55
C LEU A 140 12.88 0.48 22.63
N ASN A 141 14.10 0.56 23.14
CA ASN A 141 14.96 -0.59 23.31
C ASN A 141 14.31 -1.67 24.17
N ASN A 142 14.40 -2.93 23.71
CA ASN A 142 13.86 -4.11 24.35
C ASN A 142 12.33 -4.13 24.52
N GLN A 143 11.58 -3.13 24.00
CA GLN A 143 10.12 -3.17 23.97
C GLN A 143 9.61 -4.26 23.02
N LYS A 144 8.43 -4.80 23.34
CA LYS A 144 7.72 -5.77 22.50
C LYS A 144 6.93 -5.03 21.42
N PHE A 145 7.19 -5.39 20.17
CA PHE A 145 6.48 -4.82 19.03
C PHE A 145 5.63 -5.84 18.29
N ALA A 146 4.46 -5.40 17.88
CA ALA A 146 3.69 -6.00 16.80
C ALA A 146 4.04 -5.26 15.50
N VAL A 147 4.54 -5.99 14.51
CA VAL A 147 5.02 -5.41 13.25
C VAL A 147 4.27 -5.98 12.06
N ARG A 148 4.30 -5.24 10.95
CA ARG A 148 3.79 -5.71 9.66
C ARG A 148 4.66 -6.84 9.11
N GLU A 149 4.08 -7.58 8.20
CA GLU A 149 4.76 -8.65 7.46
C GLU A 149 5.91 -8.11 6.58
N TYR A 150 6.80 -9.01 6.17
CA TYR A 150 7.86 -8.69 5.23
C TYR A 150 7.30 -8.19 3.89
N GLY A 151 7.98 -7.23 3.25
CA GLY A 151 7.48 -6.57 2.02
C GLY A 151 6.48 -5.43 2.28
N SER A 152 6.16 -5.12 3.53
CA SER A 152 5.37 -3.95 3.91
C SER A 152 6.22 -2.68 3.94
N GLY A 153 5.78 -1.62 3.25
CA GLY A 153 6.45 -0.31 3.32
C GLY A 153 6.42 0.33 4.72
N THR A 154 5.39 0.04 5.53
CA THR A 154 5.35 0.47 6.93
C THR A 154 6.45 -0.21 7.75
N ARG A 155 6.65 -1.51 7.56
CA ARG A 155 7.72 -2.26 8.22
C ARG A 155 9.08 -1.73 7.81
N GLN A 156 9.31 -1.58 6.52
CA GLN A 156 10.59 -1.10 5.98
C GLN A 156 10.97 0.27 6.58
N LEU A 157 10.05 1.23 6.58
CA LEU A 157 10.30 2.55 7.14
C LEU A 157 10.65 2.50 8.64
N PHE A 158 10.00 1.61 9.40
CA PHE A 158 10.29 1.43 10.83
C PHE A 158 11.61 0.68 11.08
N GLU A 159 11.94 -0.34 10.29
CA GLU A 159 13.22 -1.06 10.37
C GLU A 159 14.39 -0.13 10.03
N ASP A 160 14.28 0.68 8.99
CA ASP A 160 15.29 1.69 8.63
C ASP A 160 15.50 2.71 9.77
N TYR A 161 14.41 3.11 10.44
CA TYR A 161 14.48 3.96 11.61
C TYR A 161 15.21 3.26 12.77
N THR A 162 14.89 2.01 13.08
CA THR A 162 15.54 1.27 14.17
C THR A 162 17.04 1.09 13.92
N LEU A 163 17.43 0.82 12.67
CA LEU A 163 18.83 0.72 12.28
C LEU A 163 19.59 2.04 12.44
N ARG A 164 19.02 3.16 11.96
CA ARG A 164 19.66 4.48 12.08
C ARG A 164 19.87 4.94 13.52
N HIS A 165 19.00 4.52 14.43
CA HIS A 165 19.05 4.92 15.84
C HIS A 165 19.63 3.83 16.76
N ASP A 166 20.23 2.76 16.21
CA ASP A 166 20.79 1.61 16.94
C ASP A 166 19.81 1.03 17.98
N LEU A 167 18.55 0.85 17.59
CA LEU A 167 17.50 0.32 18.46
C LEU A 167 17.40 -1.20 18.34
N LYS A 168 17.36 -1.88 19.47
CA LYS A 168 17.14 -3.33 19.57
C LYS A 168 15.71 -3.59 20.05
N ILE A 169 14.78 -3.68 19.15
CA ILE A 169 13.37 -4.02 19.48
C ILE A 169 13.16 -5.54 19.54
N ARG A 170 12.09 -5.96 20.20
CA ARG A 170 11.65 -7.36 20.23
C ARG A 170 10.40 -7.53 19.39
N THR A 171 10.54 -8.09 18.20
CA THR A 171 9.37 -8.51 17.41
C THR A 171 8.69 -9.67 18.12
N ALA A 172 7.51 -9.43 18.66
CA ALA A 172 6.72 -10.42 19.40
C ALA A 172 5.48 -10.88 18.61
N TRP A 173 5.08 -10.14 17.59
CA TRP A 173 3.95 -10.46 16.73
C TRP A 173 4.23 -9.91 15.32
N GLU A 174 3.96 -10.73 14.31
CA GLU A 174 4.01 -10.32 12.91
C GLU A 174 2.65 -10.61 12.26
N ALA A 175 2.08 -9.65 11.53
CA ALA A 175 0.81 -9.82 10.85
C ALA A 175 0.70 -8.93 9.60
N ASN A 176 -0.05 -9.43 8.62
CA ASN A 176 -0.43 -8.69 7.42
C ASN A 176 -1.79 -7.95 7.55
N SER A 177 -2.39 -7.97 8.74
CA SER A 177 -3.66 -7.31 9.04
C SER A 177 -3.44 -6.11 9.95
N PRO A 178 -3.78 -4.87 9.53
CA PRO A 178 -3.73 -3.70 10.39
C PRO A 178 -4.56 -3.89 11.67
N GLN A 179 -5.72 -4.54 11.56
CA GLN A 179 -6.57 -4.82 12.71
C GLN A 179 -5.92 -5.80 13.72
N ALA A 180 -5.17 -6.79 13.24
CA ALA A 180 -4.45 -7.71 14.13
C ALA A 180 -3.36 -6.97 14.92
N LEU A 181 -2.64 -6.04 14.29
CA LEU A 181 -1.65 -5.20 14.96
C LEU A 181 -2.31 -4.27 15.99
N LEU A 182 -3.42 -3.65 15.63
CA LEU A 182 -4.17 -2.79 16.55
C LEU A 182 -4.66 -3.58 17.75
N ASN A 183 -5.16 -4.79 17.56
CA ASN A 183 -5.57 -5.68 18.66
C ASN A 183 -4.39 -6.08 19.56
N ALA A 184 -3.20 -6.32 19.00
CA ALA A 184 -2.00 -6.57 19.78
C ALA A 184 -1.61 -5.37 20.66
N VAL A 185 -1.78 -4.15 20.15
CA VAL A 185 -1.59 -2.90 20.92
C VAL A 185 -2.64 -2.77 22.04
N LEU A 186 -3.92 -3.00 21.72
CA LEU A 186 -5.03 -2.81 22.66
C LEU A 186 -5.03 -3.83 23.80
N TYR A 187 -4.73 -5.10 23.50
CA TYR A 187 -4.98 -6.21 24.41
C TYR A 187 -3.71 -6.88 24.96
N ASN A 188 -2.58 -6.84 24.22
CA ASN A 188 -1.39 -7.62 24.52
C ASN A 188 -0.18 -6.80 25.00
N GLN A 189 -0.38 -5.54 25.36
CA GLN A 189 0.69 -4.64 25.85
C GLN A 189 1.88 -4.57 24.89
N MET A 190 1.62 -4.58 23.61
CA MET A 190 2.64 -4.40 22.58
C MET A 190 2.58 -2.97 22.04
N LEU A 191 3.70 -2.50 21.54
CA LEU A 191 3.79 -1.29 20.73
C LEU A 191 3.63 -1.66 19.26
N SER A 192 3.18 -0.72 18.45
CA SER A 192 3.22 -0.85 17.00
C SER A 192 3.46 0.52 16.37
N VAL A 193 4.17 0.55 15.25
CA VAL A 193 4.28 1.73 14.40
C VAL A 193 3.38 1.51 13.19
N MET A 194 2.40 2.40 13.02
CA MET A 194 1.38 2.28 11.99
C MET A 194 0.84 3.66 11.58
N SER A 195 0.15 3.73 10.43
CA SER A 195 -0.47 4.98 9.99
C SER A 195 -1.50 5.47 11.00
N ILE A 196 -1.48 6.77 11.28
CA ILE A 196 -2.47 7.41 12.14
C ILE A 196 -3.89 7.26 11.60
N ARG A 197 -4.05 7.14 10.27
CA ARG A 197 -5.34 6.93 9.60
C ARG A 197 -6.06 5.66 10.05
N LEU A 198 -5.31 4.64 10.48
CA LEU A 198 -5.86 3.36 10.95
C LEU A 198 -6.45 3.41 12.35
N MET A 199 -6.25 4.50 13.10
CA MET A 199 -6.55 4.57 14.54
C MET A 199 -7.45 5.76 14.93
N HIS A 200 -8.15 6.37 13.97
CA HIS A 200 -9.02 7.52 14.24
C HIS A 200 -10.07 7.22 15.32
N HIS A 201 -10.69 6.04 15.26
CA HIS A 201 -11.68 5.61 16.25
C HIS A 201 -11.04 5.45 17.63
N GLU A 202 -9.91 4.76 17.71
CA GLU A 202 -9.22 4.45 18.97
C GLU A 202 -8.64 5.70 19.64
N ILE A 203 -8.14 6.65 18.84
CA ILE A 203 -7.66 7.95 19.35
C ILE A 203 -8.82 8.74 19.94
N ARG A 204 -9.94 8.86 19.20
CA ARG A 204 -11.13 9.57 19.65
C ARG A 204 -11.73 8.97 20.95
N HIS A 205 -11.73 7.64 21.06
CA HIS A 205 -12.20 6.92 22.27
C HIS A 205 -11.13 6.77 23.35
N ARG A 206 -9.94 7.36 23.14
CA ARG A 206 -8.82 7.30 24.10
C ARG A 206 -8.47 5.86 24.51
N SER A 207 -8.58 4.91 23.59
CA SER A 207 -8.17 3.52 23.81
C SER A 207 -6.71 3.27 23.45
N VAL A 208 -6.12 4.13 22.62
CA VAL A 208 -4.68 4.19 22.34
C VAL A 208 -4.13 5.58 22.64
N ARG A 209 -2.85 5.62 23.00
CA ARG A 209 -2.01 6.81 23.01
C ARG A 209 -1.08 6.72 21.80
N VAL A 210 -0.97 7.81 21.05
CA VAL A 210 -0.08 7.88 19.90
C VAL A 210 1.04 8.88 20.16
N PHE A 211 2.22 8.59 19.60
CA PHE A 211 3.40 9.44 19.68
C PHE A 211 3.93 9.67 18.27
N CYS A 212 3.98 10.92 17.88
CA CYS A 212 4.56 11.34 16.60
C CYS A 212 6.08 11.34 16.69
N ASN A 213 6.75 11.09 15.57
CA ASN A 213 8.17 11.34 15.43
C ASN A 213 8.38 12.83 15.14
N GLU A 214 8.92 13.59 16.11
CA GLU A 214 9.07 15.03 15.99
C GLU A 214 10.06 15.45 14.89
N ALA A 215 11.01 14.56 14.52
CA ALA A 215 11.95 14.79 13.44
C ALA A 215 11.34 14.54 12.05
N GLY A 216 10.09 14.06 11.98
CA GLY A 216 9.39 13.79 10.72
C GLY A 216 9.88 12.56 9.95
N GLU A 217 10.75 11.72 10.54
CA GLU A 217 11.32 10.54 9.89
C GLU A 217 10.27 9.46 9.54
N TRP A 218 9.08 9.57 10.12
CA TRP A 218 7.95 8.66 9.89
C TRP A 218 6.89 9.26 8.97
N ASN A 219 7.14 10.46 8.42
CA ASN A 219 6.29 11.06 7.41
C ASN A 219 6.56 10.38 6.06
N ARG A 220 5.50 10.12 5.32
CA ARG A 220 5.55 9.50 4.00
C ARG A 220 4.44 10.02 3.11
N LYS A 221 4.47 9.63 1.84
CA LYS A 221 3.37 9.87 0.91
C LYS A 221 2.86 8.56 0.34
N PHE A 222 1.54 8.44 0.20
CA PHE A 222 0.98 7.43 -0.67
C PHE A 222 1.19 7.88 -2.12
N LYS A 223 1.55 6.91 -2.95
CA LYS A 223 2.03 7.13 -4.32
C LYS A 223 1.07 6.44 -5.28
N LEU A 224 0.63 7.14 -6.32
CA LEU A 224 0.02 6.51 -7.48
C LEU A 224 1.13 5.86 -8.30
N VAL A 225 0.95 4.60 -8.66
CA VAL A 225 1.94 3.81 -9.39
C VAL A 225 1.28 3.09 -10.54
N TYR A 226 1.90 3.13 -11.71
CA TYR A 226 1.50 2.37 -12.89
C TYR A 226 2.71 2.06 -13.78
N HIS A 227 2.58 1.09 -14.68
CA HIS A 227 3.68 0.72 -15.57
C HIS A 227 3.96 1.83 -16.59
N LYS A 228 5.24 2.16 -16.85
CA LYS A 228 5.65 3.27 -17.75
C LYS A 228 5.07 3.17 -19.17
N ASN A 229 4.86 1.94 -19.66
CA ASN A 229 4.28 1.67 -20.97
C ASN A 229 2.75 1.49 -20.92
N LYS A 230 2.12 1.81 -19.78
CA LYS A 230 0.68 1.69 -19.62
C LYS A 230 -0.05 2.70 -20.50
N PHE A 231 -1.02 2.25 -21.25
CA PHE A 231 -1.98 3.17 -21.86
C PHE A 231 -2.85 3.78 -20.75
N LEU A 232 -2.74 5.10 -20.62
CA LEU A 232 -3.49 5.82 -19.59
C LEU A 232 -4.94 6.04 -20.07
N THR A 233 -5.84 5.27 -19.49
CA THR A 233 -7.27 5.39 -19.75
C THR A 233 -7.86 6.64 -19.06
N PRO A 234 -9.03 7.15 -19.48
CA PRO A 234 -9.72 8.22 -18.77
C PRO A 234 -9.93 7.92 -17.28
N ALA A 235 -10.14 6.65 -16.91
CA ALA A 235 -10.27 6.22 -15.52
C ALA A 235 -9.01 6.45 -14.69
N ILE A 236 -7.81 6.24 -15.26
CA ILE A 236 -6.54 6.49 -14.57
C ILE A 236 -6.30 7.99 -14.39
N PHE A 237 -6.60 8.81 -15.40
CA PHE A 237 -6.51 10.26 -15.27
C PHE A 237 -7.48 10.82 -14.23
N GLU A 238 -8.69 10.28 -14.17
CA GLU A 238 -9.67 10.71 -13.17
C GLU A 238 -9.27 10.22 -11.77
N LEU A 239 -8.68 9.01 -11.65
CA LEU A 239 -8.11 8.51 -10.41
C LEU A 239 -7.05 9.48 -9.87
N GLU A 240 -6.12 9.94 -10.69
CA GLU A 240 -5.09 10.90 -10.28
C GLU A 240 -5.70 12.19 -9.73
N LYS A 241 -6.70 12.76 -10.41
CA LYS A 241 -7.41 13.97 -9.94
C LYS A 241 -8.12 13.73 -8.61
N ILE A 242 -8.77 12.59 -8.45
CA ILE A 242 -9.45 12.23 -7.21
C ILE A 242 -8.43 12.09 -6.08
N LEU A 243 -7.29 11.44 -6.32
CA LEU A 243 -6.24 11.30 -5.30
C LEU A 243 -5.71 12.65 -4.80
N LEU A 244 -5.64 13.66 -5.65
CA LEU A 244 -5.26 15.02 -5.27
C LEU A 244 -6.25 15.65 -4.27
N THR A 245 -7.51 15.24 -4.26
CA THR A 245 -8.49 15.74 -3.27
C THR A 245 -8.27 15.15 -1.88
N TYR A 246 -7.53 14.04 -1.76
CA TYR A 246 -7.16 13.39 -0.50
C TYR A 246 -5.77 13.79 0.01
N GLN A 247 -5.13 14.77 -0.62
CA GLN A 247 -3.72 15.10 -0.39
C GLN A 247 -3.39 15.39 1.07
N GLN A 248 -4.25 16.11 1.77
CA GLN A 248 -3.99 16.52 3.15
C GLN A 248 -4.31 15.42 4.16
N LEU A 249 -3.46 15.31 5.17
CA LEU A 249 -3.68 14.42 6.30
C LEU A 249 -4.62 15.12 7.30
N GLU A 250 -5.82 14.61 7.44
CA GLU A 250 -6.72 15.01 8.53
C GLU A 250 -6.25 14.36 9.84
N LEU A 251 -5.72 15.14 10.73
CA LEU A 251 -5.37 14.67 12.07
C LEU A 251 -6.65 14.56 12.92
N PRO A 252 -6.83 13.47 13.68
CA PRO A 252 -7.96 13.37 14.59
C PRO A 252 -7.86 14.46 15.65
N SER A 253 -8.89 15.31 15.74
CA SER A 253 -9.09 16.33 16.76
C SER A 253 -9.34 15.74 18.15
#